data_69f136be2bee73d52960f700016afe62
#
_entry.id   69f136be2bee73d52960f700016afe62
#
_cell.length_a   1.000
_cell.length_b   1.000
_cell.length_c   1.000
_cell.angle_alpha   90.00
_cell.angle_beta   90.00
_cell.angle_gamma   90.00
#
_symmetry.space_group_name_H-M   'P 1'
#
loop_
_entity.id
_entity.type
_entity.pdbx_description
1 polymer ?
#
loop_
_entity_poly.entity_id
_entity_poly.type
_entity_poly.pdbx_seq_one_letter_code
_entity_poly.pdbx_strand_id
1 'polypeptide(L)'
;MATDPRFLPPSPFSRLVTAHAVSMCGVAAIAASLAGSLFFSSPTDSSRGKVLLYLLITMLPFAVVAPVLGPALDYRRSGRRVLIAVSMLGRGLLALLMARWVSDPAPGGLLVYPIAFGILVLAKGYSVAKSALVPALIGRDDELVRANSKLALVAAIATTVGGAPAFVVQNFFGPEWSLRFACVVFVGGTFLALKIPSVTLAQTPKEAELEREEVHQPSILLAGSAMALIRASVGFLAFFAAFSLKSNLTALGLAATMAVTGGFVGNIIGPHVRRVLREEQMLAAALLVTASFVLVGTLLSTTMAFALASLSVAIGAAIGRLAFDSLLQRDGPDAARGRAFAQFETRFQITWVIGALCGIVPQNVQLGLLLLAIVLALGGISYVAARRAARGREMRTTLRPKAVDRAVGRAADTMRKRVRTRRARNRAGPPVPPDESPTPDPGAPRTPQPGPGRSSGRDTRDIFPGGS
;
A
#
# COMPACT_ATOMS: atom_id res chain seq x y z
N MET A 1 -14.48 -33.90 -22.65
CA MET A 1 -13.09 -34.10 -22.19
C MET A 1 -12.85 -33.16 -21.02
N ALA A 2 -12.91 -33.65 -19.79
CA ALA A 2 -12.55 -32.87 -18.62
C ALA A 2 -11.03 -32.68 -18.63
N THR A 3 -10.57 -31.46 -18.80
CA THR A 3 -9.14 -31.12 -18.72
C THR A 3 -8.66 -31.37 -17.30
N ASP A 4 -7.71 -32.30 -17.13
CA ASP A 4 -7.08 -32.61 -15.85
C ASP A 4 -6.60 -31.32 -15.20
N PRO A 5 -7.01 -30.96 -13.95
CA PRO A 5 -6.62 -29.73 -13.28
C PRO A 5 -5.10 -29.56 -13.09
N ARG A 6 -4.31 -30.61 -13.28
CA ARG A 6 -2.85 -30.60 -13.26
C ARG A 6 -2.20 -29.93 -14.48
N PHE A 7 -2.92 -29.73 -15.58
CA PHE A 7 -2.43 -29.14 -16.83
C PHE A 7 -2.91 -27.70 -17.07
N LEU A 8 -3.62 -27.11 -16.13
CA LEU A 8 -4.01 -25.70 -16.25
C LEU A 8 -2.75 -24.82 -16.13
N PRO A 9 -2.58 -23.83 -17.03
CA PRO A 9 -1.44 -22.92 -16.95
C PRO A 9 -1.45 -22.18 -15.59
N PRO A 10 -0.27 -21.98 -14.97
CA PRO A 10 -0.19 -21.33 -13.67
C PRO A 10 -0.86 -19.94 -13.71
N SER A 11 -1.69 -19.65 -12.70
CA SER A 11 -2.40 -18.37 -12.62
C SER A 11 -1.44 -17.17 -12.67
N PRO A 12 -1.88 -16.00 -13.14
CA PRO A 12 -1.04 -14.79 -13.15
C PRO A 12 -0.41 -14.48 -11.78
N PHE A 13 -1.15 -14.66 -10.71
CA PHE A 13 -0.67 -14.47 -9.35
C PHE A 13 0.37 -15.53 -8.94
N SER A 14 0.19 -16.80 -9.35
CA SER A 14 1.15 -17.87 -9.09
C SER A 14 2.53 -17.56 -9.71
N ARG A 15 2.58 -16.96 -10.90
CA ARG A 15 3.83 -16.55 -11.55
C ARG A 15 4.55 -15.47 -10.73
N LEU A 16 3.81 -14.51 -10.16
CA LEU A 16 4.38 -13.51 -9.25
C LEU A 16 4.93 -14.17 -7.98
N VAL A 17 4.19 -15.10 -7.39
CA VAL A 17 4.61 -15.85 -6.18
C VAL A 17 5.92 -16.60 -6.43
N THR A 18 6.05 -17.31 -7.56
CA THR A 18 7.28 -18.03 -7.92
C THR A 18 8.46 -17.08 -8.13
N ALA A 19 8.27 -15.99 -8.88
CA ALA A 19 9.30 -14.97 -9.07
C ALA A 19 9.72 -14.35 -7.73
N HIS A 20 8.76 -14.14 -6.82
CA HIS A 20 9.03 -13.62 -5.48
C HIS A 20 9.83 -14.60 -4.61
N ALA A 21 9.50 -15.89 -4.64
CA ALA A 21 10.26 -16.93 -3.94
C ALA A 21 11.73 -16.92 -4.37
N VAL A 22 11.99 -16.96 -5.69
CA VAL A 22 13.34 -16.93 -6.24
C VAL A 22 14.07 -15.64 -5.86
N SER A 23 13.38 -14.48 -5.88
CA SER A 23 13.96 -13.22 -5.41
C SER A 23 14.40 -13.29 -3.96
N MET A 24 13.63 -13.94 -3.09
CA MET A 24 13.96 -14.07 -1.66
C MET A 24 15.14 -15.02 -1.42
N CYS A 25 15.27 -16.07 -2.20
CA CYS A 25 16.49 -16.91 -2.18
C CYS A 25 17.75 -16.11 -2.52
N GLY A 26 17.70 -15.25 -3.54
CA GLY A 26 18.82 -14.37 -3.89
C GLY A 26 19.14 -13.34 -2.79
N VAL A 27 18.11 -12.78 -2.13
CA VAL A 27 18.29 -11.90 -0.98
C VAL A 27 18.98 -12.63 0.17
N ALA A 28 18.57 -13.86 0.46
CA ALA A 28 19.18 -14.69 1.50
C ALA A 28 20.65 -14.98 1.22
N ALA A 29 21.02 -15.24 -0.04
CA ALA A 29 22.39 -15.47 -0.44
C ALA A 29 23.29 -14.22 -0.27
N ILE A 30 22.79 -13.04 -0.60
CA ILE A 30 23.50 -11.77 -0.33
C ILE A 30 23.66 -11.58 1.18
N ALA A 31 22.59 -11.80 1.97
CA ALA A 31 22.64 -11.64 3.42
C ALA A 31 23.65 -12.61 4.06
N ALA A 32 23.69 -13.87 3.60
CA ALA A 32 24.67 -14.86 4.06
C ALA A 32 26.11 -14.38 3.78
N SER A 33 26.39 -13.92 2.56
CA SER A 33 27.71 -13.40 2.19
C SER A 33 28.14 -12.22 3.07
N LEU A 34 27.26 -11.26 3.31
CA LEU A 34 27.56 -10.08 4.12
C LEU A 34 27.71 -10.42 5.61
N ALA A 35 26.97 -11.41 6.13
CA ALA A 35 27.08 -11.85 7.52
C ALA A 35 28.48 -12.42 7.85
N GLY A 36 29.12 -13.07 6.86
CA GLY A 36 30.48 -13.59 7.00
C GLY A 36 31.61 -12.63 6.63
N SER A 37 31.25 -11.43 6.18
CA SER A 37 32.23 -10.42 5.76
C SER A 37 32.59 -9.46 6.89
N LEU A 38 33.65 -8.66 6.70
CA LEU A 38 34.11 -7.57 7.60
C LEU A 38 33.01 -6.57 7.99
N PHE A 39 31.88 -6.58 7.30
CA PHE A 39 30.74 -5.70 7.58
C PHE A 39 30.13 -5.91 8.97
N PHE A 40 30.13 -7.15 9.48
CA PHE A 40 29.62 -7.51 10.80
C PHE A 40 30.72 -7.82 11.82
N SER A 41 31.98 -7.80 11.43
CA SER A 41 33.12 -8.06 12.31
C SER A 41 33.62 -6.81 13.07
N SER A 42 32.95 -5.66 12.90
CA SER A 42 33.28 -4.44 13.67
C SER A 42 32.93 -4.63 15.14
N PRO A 43 33.83 -4.21 16.08
CA PRO A 43 33.59 -4.36 17.51
C PRO A 43 32.27 -3.71 17.94
N THR A 44 31.52 -4.40 18.78
CA THR A 44 30.24 -3.96 19.36
C THR A 44 30.34 -2.73 20.28
N ASP A 45 31.55 -2.23 20.55
CA ASP A 45 31.82 -0.98 21.27
C ASP A 45 31.71 0.29 20.42
N SER A 46 30.90 0.21 19.37
CA SER A 46 30.60 1.38 18.54
C SER A 46 29.92 2.46 19.37
N SER A 47 30.53 3.64 19.44
CA SER A 47 29.93 4.82 20.08
C SER A 47 28.52 5.07 19.51
N ARG A 48 27.59 5.58 20.35
CA ARG A 48 26.21 5.95 19.93
C ARG A 48 26.16 6.73 18.62
N GLY A 49 27.20 7.54 18.35
CA GLY A 49 27.36 8.29 17.10
C GLY A 49 27.55 7.42 15.85
N LYS A 50 28.29 6.30 15.94
CA LYS A 50 28.43 5.35 14.82
C LYS A 50 27.10 4.64 14.50
N VAL A 51 26.32 4.31 15.53
CA VAL A 51 25.00 3.71 15.36
C VAL A 51 24.03 4.70 14.69
N LEU A 52 24.08 5.98 15.10
CA LEU A 52 23.30 7.03 14.45
C LEU A 52 23.68 7.19 12.97
N LEU A 53 24.99 7.23 12.67
CA LEU A 53 25.47 7.31 11.29
C LEU A 53 25.02 6.11 10.45
N TYR A 54 25.10 4.89 11.01
CA TYR A 54 24.61 3.67 10.36
C TYR A 54 23.10 3.77 10.05
N LEU A 55 22.29 4.23 11.01
CA LEU A 55 20.86 4.43 10.83
C LEU A 55 20.55 5.48 9.75
N LEU A 56 21.30 6.57 9.70
CA LEU A 56 21.16 7.61 8.67
C LEU A 56 21.52 7.07 7.29
N ILE A 57 22.61 6.30 7.17
CA ILE A 57 23.01 5.67 5.90
C ILE A 57 21.93 4.67 5.43
N THR A 58 21.28 3.93 6.32
CA THR A 58 20.19 3.01 5.94
C THR A 58 18.95 3.74 5.41
N MET A 59 18.83 5.05 5.67
CA MET A 59 17.76 5.91 5.15
C MET A 59 18.00 6.39 3.71
N LEU A 60 19.25 6.47 3.29
CA LEU A 60 19.63 7.03 2.00
C LEU A 60 18.95 6.36 0.79
N PRO A 61 18.76 5.00 0.74
CA PRO A 61 18.03 4.35 -0.34
C PRO A 61 16.60 4.86 -0.51
N PHE A 62 15.94 5.24 0.59
CA PHE A 62 14.55 5.72 0.54
C PHE A 62 14.44 7.14 0.01
N ALA A 63 15.44 7.99 0.25
CA ALA A 63 15.51 9.32 -0.33
C ALA A 63 15.61 9.26 -1.87
N VAL A 64 16.30 8.24 -2.40
CA VAL A 64 16.45 8.02 -3.85
C VAL A 64 15.23 7.34 -4.45
N VAL A 65 14.66 6.34 -3.78
CA VAL A 65 13.55 5.52 -4.28
C VAL A 65 12.28 6.35 -4.51
N ALA A 66 11.93 7.24 -3.58
CA ALA A 66 10.69 8.00 -3.68
C ALA A 66 10.62 8.93 -4.92
N PRO A 67 11.63 9.77 -5.22
CA PRO A 67 11.58 10.66 -6.38
C PRO A 67 11.82 9.96 -7.72
N VAL A 68 12.62 8.88 -7.75
CA VAL A 68 13.03 8.22 -9.01
C VAL A 68 12.03 7.15 -9.45
N LEU A 69 11.55 6.33 -8.53
CA LEU A 69 10.72 5.18 -8.87
C LEU A 69 9.24 5.53 -9.01
N GLY A 70 8.74 6.58 -8.34
CA GLY A 70 7.37 7.03 -8.51
C GLY A 70 7.03 7.29 -9.99
N PRO A 71 7.72 8.20 -10.68
CA PRO A 71 7.49 8.45 -12.11
C PRO A 71 7.76 7.24 -13.00
N ALA A 72 8.81 6.44 -12.71
CA ALA A 72 9.16 5.27 -13.53
C ALA A 72 8.08 4.18 -13.53
N LEU A 73 7.30 4.07 -12.45
CA LEU A 73 6.21 3.10 -12.33
C LEU A 73 4.96 3.54 -13.10
N ASP A 74 4.73 4.84 -13.23
CA ASP A 74 3.52 5.40 -13.81
C ASP A 74 3.63 5.60 -15.33
N TYR A 75 4.85 5.69 -15.89
CA TYR A 75 5.10 6.17 -17.25
C TYR A 75 4.91 5.14 -18.39
N ARG A 76 4.83 3.81 -18.12
CA ARG A 76 4.74 2.78 -19.16
C ARG A 76 3.70 1.70 -18.86
N ARG A 77 2.97 1.30 -19.93
CA ARG A 77 1.98 0.19 -19.92
C ARG A 77 2.46 -1.13 -19.32
N SER A 78 3.77 -1.40 -19.33
CA SER A 78 4.41 -2.60 -18.74
C SER A 78 5.35 -2.27 -17.59
N GLY A 79 5.35 -1.04 -17.06
CA GLY A 79 6.38 -0.53 -16.15
C GLY A 79 6.61 -1.37 -14.91
N ARG A 80 5.54 -1.87 -14.29
CA ARG A 80 5.63 -2.68 -13.07
C ARG A 80 6.35 -4.01 -13.27
N ARG A 81 6.00 -4.75 -14.33
CA ARG A 81 6.69 -6.01 -14.70
C ARG A 81 8.14 -5.78 -15.07
N VAL A 82 8.39 -4.77 -15.91
CA VAL A 82 9.75 -4.41 -16.34
C VAL A 82 10.59 -4.00 -15.14
N LEU A 83 10.05 -3.21 -14.21
CA LEU A 83 10.77 -2.81 -13.00
C LEU A 83 11.11 -4.01 -12.11
N ILE A 84 10.21 -4.99 -11.97
CA ILE A 84 10.50 -6.25 -11.27
C ILE A 84 11.68 -6.97 -11.95
N ALA A 85 11.64 -7.15 -13.27
CA ALA A 85 12.70 -7.82 -14.02
C ALA A 85 14.04 -7.06 -13.95
N VAL A 86 14.03 -5.74 -14.18
CA VAL A 86 15.22 -4.88 -14.10
C VAL A 86 15.80 -4.87 -12.69
N SER A 87 14.96 -4.83 -11.66
CA SER A 87 15.41 -4.88 -10.27
C SER A 87 16.07 -6.23 -9.94
N MET A 88 15.56 -7.32 -10.48
CA MET A 88 16.19 -8.64 -10.29
C MET A 88 17.53 -8.74 -11.02
N LEU A 89 17.55 -8.40 -12.30
CA LEU A 89 18.77 -8.42 -13.10
C LEU A 89 19.85 -7.50 -12.51
N GLY A 90 19.49 -6.27 -12.18
CA GLY A 90 20.41 -5.31 -11.59
C GLY A 90 21.01 -5.78 -10.27
N ARG A 91 20.19 -6.39 -9.39
CA ARG A 91 20.70 -6.99 -8.14
C ARG A 91 21.64 -8.16 -8.40
N GLY A 92 21.35 -9.00 -9.40
CA GLY A 92 22.24 -10.08 -9.81
C GLY A 92 23.58 -9.55 -10.31
N LEU A 93 23.58 -8.55 -11.19
CA LEU A 93 24.81 -7.94 -11.71
C LEU A 93 25.62 -7.23 -10.61
N LEU A 94 24.95 -6.50 -9.70
CA LEU A 94 25.60 -5.86 -8.57
C LEU A 94 26.16 -6.88 -7.57
N ALA A 95 25.48 -8.01 -7.35
CA ALA A 95 26.00 -9.10 -6.52
C ALA A 95 27.25 -9.71 -7.15
N LEU A 96 27.27 -9.93 -8.47
CA LEU A 96 28.45 -10.40 -9.19
C LEU A 96 29.61 -9.40 -9.11
N LEU A 97 29.31 -8.10 -9.21
CA LEU A 97 30.31 -7.03 -9.05
C LEU A 97 30.86 -7.00 -7.62
N MET A 98 29.98 -7.14 -6.60
CA MET A 98 30.37 -7.17 -5.19
C MET A 98 31.25 -8.38 -4.86
N ALA A 99 31.06 -9.50 -5.55
CA ALA A 99 31.87 -10.72 -5.37
C ALA A 99 33.37 -10.50 -5.66
N ARG A 100 33.74 -9.44 -6.38
CA ARG A 100 35.15 -9.11 -6.65
C ARG A 100 35.87 -8.46 -5.47
N TRP A 101 35.13 -7.77 -4.58
CA TRP A 101 35.73 -6.96 -3.53
C TRP A 101 35.25 -7.31 -2.12
N VAL A 102 34.31 -8.28 -1.95
CA VAL A 102 33.75 -8.61 -0.65
C VAL A 102 34.77 -9.18 0.33
N SER A 103 35.84 -9.79 -0.17
CA SER A 103 36.94 -10.36 0.62
C SER A 103 38.22 -9.49 0.58
N ASP A 104 38.18 -8.34 -0.09
CA ASP A 104 39.35 -7.47 -0.23
C ASP A 104 39.51 -6.57 1.02
N PRO A 105 40.62 -6.65 1.76
CA PRO A 105 40.78 -5.95 3.02
C PRO A 105 40.89 -4.41 2.92
N ALA A 106 41.33 -3.84 1.82
CA ALA A 106 41.33 -2.39 1.49
C ALA A 106 42.26 -2.07 0.29
N PRO A 107 42.05 -1.03 -0.51
CA PRO A 107 40.94 -0.07 -0.53
C PRO A 107 39.71 -0.58 -1.31
N GLY A 108 39.81 -1.75 -1.97
CA GLY A 108 38.72 -2.35 -2.76
C GLY A 108 37.47 -2.62 -1.95
N GLY A 109 37.60 -3.03 -0.68
CA GLY A 109 36.48 -3.30 0.22
C GLY A 109 35.53 -2.12 0.41
N LEU A 110 35.96 -0.88 0.22
CA LEU A 110 35.10 0.30 0.27
C LEU A 110 34.05 0.32 -0.84
N LEU A 111 34.29 -0.32 -1.98
CA LEU A 111 33.34 -0.40 -3.09
C LEU A 111 32.12 -1.29 -2.76
N VAL A 112 32.23 -2.17 -1.78
CA VAL A 112 31.12 -3.00 -1.30
C VAL A 112 29.95 -2.12 -0.83
N TYR A 113 30.22 -0.96 -0.20
CA TYR A 113 29.17 -0.07 0.33
C TYR A 113 28.28 0.54 -0.76
N PRO A 114 28.80 1.23 -1.80
CA PRO A 114 27.95 1.77 -2.86
C PRO A 114 27.27 0.68 -3.66
N ILE A 115 27.88 -0.49 -3.85
CA ILE A 115 27.24 -1.64 -4.53
C ILE A 115 26.09 -2.18 -3.68
N ALA A 116 26.29 -2.38 -2.37
CA ALA A 116 25.24 -2.81 -1.45
C ALA A 116 24.09 -1.77 -1.41
N PHE A 117 24.41 -0.49 -1.44
CA PHE A 117 23.42 0.58 -1.55
C PHE A 117 22.57 0.44 -2.82
N GLY A 118 23.20 0.23 -3.97
CA GLY A 118 22.49 -0.02 -5.24
C GLY A 118 21.55 -1.23 -5.17
N ILE A 119 22.00 -2.33 -4.53
CA ILE A 119 21.18 -3.52 -4.28
C ILE A 119 19.95 -3.17 -3.44
N LEU A 120 20.11 -2.38 -2.37
CA LEU A 120 19.02 -1.94 -1.51
C LEU A 120 18.02 -1.07 -2.25
N VAL A 121 18.47 -0.12 -3.08
CA VAL A 121 17.61 0.72 -3.92
C VAL A 121 16.76 -0.13 -4.86
N LEU A 122 17.38 -1.07 -5.57
CA LEU A 122 16.68 -1.99 -6.47
C LEU A 122 15.71 -2.91 -5.72
N ALA A 123 16.07 -3.38 -4.51
CA ALA A 123 15.19 -4.18 -3.67
C ALA A 123 13.94 -3.41 -3.25
N LYS A 124 14.05 -2.12 -2.97
CA LYS A 124 12.90 -1.26 -2.66
C LYS A 124 12.02 -1.03 -3.89
N GLY A 125 12.62 -0.77 -5.06
CA GLY A 125 11.88 -0.67 -6.32
C GLY A 125 11.09 -1.95 -6.64
N TYR A 126 11.71 -3.11 -6.46
CA TYR A 126 11.04 -4.39 -6.56
C TYR A 126 9.84 -4.52 -5.61
N SER A 127 10.01 -4.16 -4.34
CA SER A 127 8.95 -4.26 -3.33
C SER A 127 7.74 -3.39 -3.70
N VAL A 128 7.97 -2.15 -4.11
CA VAL A 128 6.93 -1.21 -4.54
C VAL A 128 6.20 -1.74 -5.79
N ALA A 129 6.94 -2.16 -6.82
CA ALA A 129 6.36 -2.71 -8.05
C ALA A 129 5.52 -3.97 -7.78
N LYS A 130 6.01 -4.87 -6.93
CA LYS A 130 5.28 -6.07 -6.50
C LYS A 130 3.96 -5.71 -5.81
N SER A 131 4.00 -4.83 -4.81
CA SER A 131 2.80 -4.44 -4.05
C SER A 131 1.75 -3.75 -4.92
N ALA A 132 2.20 -2.93 -5.88
CA ALA A 132 1.30 -2.28 -6.83
C ALA A 132 0.70 -3.24 -7.88
N LEU A 133 1.32 -4.40 -8.12
CA LEU A 133 0.87 -5.38 -9.11
C LEU A 133 -0.17 -6.37 -8.56
N VAL A 134 -0.15 -6.65 -7.25
CA VAL A 134 -0.99 -7.67 -6.60
C VAL A 134 -2.49 -7.51 -6.92
N PRO A 135 -3.14 -6.32 -6.78
CA PRO A 135 -4.57 -6.18 -7.03
C PRO A 135 -4.96 -6.54 -8.46
N ALA A 136 -4.13 -6.10 -9.42
CA ALA A 136 -4.37 -6.35 -10.84
C ALA A 136 -4.28 -7.84 -11.24
N LEU A 137 -3.59 -8.66 -10.44
CA LEU A 137 -3.43 -10.10 -10.69
C LEU A 137 -4.49 -10.95 -9.97
N ILE A 138 -5.17 -10.41 -8.96
CA ILE A 138 -6.17 -11.12 -8.14
C ILE A 138 -7.58 -10.76 -8.58
N GLY A 139 -7.85 -9.48 -8.88
CA GLY A 139 -9.14 -9.00 -9.36
C GLY A 139 -10.27 -9.03 -8.30
N ARG A 140 -9.96 -9.35 -7.03
CA ARG A 140 -10.92 -9.43 -5.92
C ARG A 140 -10.35 -8.82 -4.65
N ASP A 141 -11.01 -7.80 -4.12
CA ASP A 141 -10.54 -7.02 -2.97
C ASP A 141 -10.57 -7.81 -1.65
N ASP A 142 -11.54 -8.72 -1.50
CA ASP A 142 -11.68 -9.58 -0.32
C ASP A 142 -10.52 -10.59 -0.16
N GLU A 143 -9.78 -10.88 -1.24
CA GLU A 143 -8.66 -11.81 -1.24
C GLU A 143 -7.28 -11.13 -1.03
N LEU A 144 -7.20 -9.80 -0.98
CA LEU A 144 -5.93 -9.07 -0.90
C LEU A 144 -5.10 -9.40 0.35
N VAL A 145 -5.74 -9.52 1.53
CA VAL A 145 -5.03 -9.93 2.75
C VAL A 145 -4.45 -11.32 2.61
N ARG A 146 -5.22 -12.26 2.03
CA ARG A 146 -4.77 -13.63 1.80
C ARG A 146 -3.61 -13.70 0.82
N ALA A 147 -3.66 -12.90 -0.24
CA ALA A 147 -2.61 -12.82 -1.24
C ALA A 147 -1.31 -12.23 -0.67
N ASN A 148 -1.41 -11.13 0.07
CA ASN A 148 -0.27 -10.50 0.73
C ASN A 148 0.34 -11.44 1.80
N SER A 149 -0.50 -12.15 2.57
CA SER A 149 -0.06 -13.19 3.50
C SER A 149 0.69 -14.30 2.78
N LYS A 150 0.17 -14.82 1.65
CA LYS A 150 0.84 -15.85 0.86
C LYS A 150 2.22 -15.39 0.38
N LEU A 151 2.32 -14.15 -0.10
CA LEU A 151 3.61 -13.58 -0.50
C LEU A 151 4.59 -13.45 0.67
N ALA A 152 4.11 -13.03 1.84
CA ALA A 152 4.94 -12.89 3.03
C ALA A 152 5.42 -14.25 3.57
N LEU A 153 4.55 -15.27 3.58
CA LEU A 153 4.93 -16.64 3.98
C LEU A 153 5.91 -17.27 3.01
N VAL A 154 5.66 -17.11 1.69
CA VAL A 154 6.59 -17.59 0.67
C VAL A 154 7.94 -16.88 0.79
N ALA A 155 7.96 -15.58 1.09
CA ALA A 155 9.20 -14.86 1.34
C ALA A 155 9.97 -15.45 2.53
N ALA A 156 9.29 -15.70 3.66
CA ALA A 156 9.91 -16.28 4.85
C ALA A 156 10.49 -17.68 4.58
N ILE A 157 9.69 -18.56 3.95
CA ILE A 157 10.11 -19.92 3.60
C ILE A 157 11.28 -19.88 2.60
N ALA A 158 11.16 -19.09 1.53
CA ALA A 158 12.18 -18.98 0.50
C ALA A 158 13.50 -18.39 1.02
N THR A 159 13.44 -17.45 1.96
CA THR A 159 14.63 -16.90 2.62
C THR A 159 15.32 -17.99 3.45
N THR A 160 14.59 -18.82 4.18
CA THR A 160 15.16 -19.92 4.97
C THR A 160 15.72 -21.02 4.07
N VAL A 161 14.92 -21.50 3.11
CA VAL A 161 15.29 -22.58 2.17
C VAL A 161 16.43 -22.14 1.24
N GLY A 162 16.40 -20.91 0.74
CA GLY A 162 17.46 -20.36 -0.10
C GLY A 162 18.72 -19.94 0.67
N GLY A 163 18.56 -19.57 1.95
CA GLY A 163 19.66 -19.21 2.83
C GLY A 163 20.52 -20.39 3.22
N ALA A 164 19.94 -21.58 3.40
CA ALA A 164 20.69 -22.78 3.79
C ALA A 164 21.77 -23.16 2.75
N PRO A 165 21.50 -23.35 1.45
CA PRO A 165 22.54 -23.63 0.46
C PRO A 165 23.51 -22.45 0.31
N ALA A 166 23.06 -21.21 0.41
CA ALA A 166 23.94 -20.05 0.36
C ALA A 166 24.94 -20.03 1.53
N PHE A 167 24.49 -20.38 2.72
CA PHE A 167 25.34 -20.52 3.92
C PHE A 167 26.37 -21.65 3.76
N VAL A 168 25.95 -22.79 3.22
CA VAL A 168 26.86 -23.90 2.90
C VAL A 168 27.91 -23.45 1.88
N VAL A 169 27.49 -22.84 0.78
CA VAL A 169 28.41 -22.31 -0.24
C VAL A 169 29.40 -21.32 0.36
N GLN A 170 28.94 -20.43 1.24
CA GLN A 170 29.82 -19.47 1.90
C GLN A 170 30.85 -20.13 2.79
N ASN A 171 30.46 -21.12 3.60
CA ASN A 171 31.37 -21.77 4.54
C ASN A 171 32.46 -22.63 3.84
N PHE A 172 32.15 -23.23 2.68
CA PHE A 172 33.08 -24.07 1.96
C PHE A 172 33.90 -23.31 0.90
N PHE A 173 33.32 -22.27 0.29
CA PHE A 173 33.92 -21.60 -0.87
C PHE A 173 34.12 -20.07 -0.66
N GLY A 174 33.65 -19.53 0.44
CA GLY A 174 33.79 -18.10 0.75
C GLY A 174 32.60 -17.24 0.30
N PRO A 175 32.58 -15.96 0.76
CA PRO A 175 31.49 -15.03 0.51
C PRO A 175 31.30 -14.67 -0.97
N GLU A 176 32.36 -14.70 -1.77
CA GLU A 176 32.33 -14.42 -3.22
C GLU A 176 31.45 -15.43 -3.95
N TRP A 177 31.52 -16.69 -3.57
CA TRP A 177 30.73 -17.75 -4.22
C TRP A 177 29.26 -17.68 -3.83
N SER A 178 28.93 -17.25 -2.60
CA SER A 178 27.56 -16.96 -2.21
C SER A 178 26.96 -15.83 -3.05
N LEU A 179 27.75 -14.80 -3.39
CA LEU A 179 27.32 -13.69 -4.27
C LEU A 179 27.17 -14.14 -5.72
N ARG A 180 28.06 -15.00 -6.23
CA ARG A 180 27.91 -15.62 -7.57
C ARG A 180 26.66 -16.47 -7.64
N PHE A 181 26.37 -17.26 -6.60
CA PHE A 181 25.12 -18.00 -6.47
C PHE A 181 23.91 -17.08 -6.48
N ALA A 182 23.94 -15.96 -5.73
CA ALA A 182 22.89 -14.96 -5.75
C ALA A 182 22.66 -14.38 -7.17
N CYS A 183 23.74 -14.13 -7.93
CA CYS A 183 23.63 -13.67 -9.32
C CYS A 183 22.85 -14.67 -10.18
N VAL A 184 23.19 -15.96 -10.13
CA VAL A 184 22.49 -17.01 -10.91
C VAL A 184 21.01 -17.06 -10.54
N VAL A 185 20.70 -17.01 -9.23
CA VAL A 185 19.33 -17.01 -8.73
C VAL A 185 18.54 -15.79 -9.24
N PHE A 186 19.12 -14.59 -9.20
CA PHE A 186 18.46 -13.38 -9.70
C PHE A 186 18.28 -13.34 -11.20
N VAL A 187 19.25 -13.85 -11.97
CA VAL A 187 19.12 -13.99 -13.43
C VAL A 187 18.00 -14.97 -13.77
N GLY A 188 17.93 -16.13 -13.12
CA GLY A 188 16.82 -17.07 -13.26
C GLY A 188 15.47 -16.45 -12.87
N GLY A 189 15.45 -15.67 -11.77
CA GLY A 189 14.29 -14.92 -11.34
C GLY A 189 13.82 -13.85 -12.34
N THR A 190 14.75 -13.24 -13.08
CA THR A 190 14.44 -12.29 -14.15
C THR A 190 13.61 -12.94 -15.27
N PHE A 191 13.99 -14.14 -15.71
CA PHE A 191 13.21 -14.89 -16.70
C PHE A 191 11.80 -15.23 -16.19
N LEU A 192 11.67 -15.57 -14.90
CA LEU A 192 10.37 -15.81 -14.28
C LEU A 192 9.53 -14.54 -14.20
N ALA A 193 10.15 -13.41 -13.88
CA ALA A 193 9.48 -12.11 -13.83
C ALA A 193 8.93 -11.69 -15.20
N LEU A 194 9.65 -11.98 -16.28
CA LEU A 194 9.19 -11.71 -17.65
C LEU A 194 7.96 -12.55 -18.06
N LYS A 195 7.69 -13.68 -17.39
CA LYS A 195 6.49 -14.51 -17.61
C LYS A 195 5.24 -13.95 -16.91
N ILE A 196 5.37 -12.94 -16.05
CA ILE A 196 4.24 -12.26 -15.42
C ILE A 196 3.50 -11.46 -16.51
N PRO A 197 2.17 -11.56 -16.63
CA PRO A 197 1.43 -10.82 -17.64
C PRO A 197 1.56 -9.29 -17.42
N SER A 198 1.67 -8.56 -18.52
CA SER A 198 1.63 -7.09 -18.47
C SER A 198 0.20 -6.64 -18.22
N VAL A 199 -0.03 -5.93 -17.14
CA VAL A 199 -1.32 -5.29 -16.86
C VAL A 199 -1.27 -3.86 -17.39
N THR A 200 -2.16 -3.58 -18.34
CA THR A 200 -2.29 -2.25 -18.93
C THR A 200 -3.32 -1.46 -18.13
N LEU A 201 -2.88 -0.42 -17.46
CA LEU A 201 -3.77 0.62 -16.93
C LEU A 201 -3.65 1.80 -17.90
N ALA A 202 -4.72 2.03 -18.70
CA ALA A 202 -4.80 3.20 -19.57
C ALA A 202 -5.19 4.41 -18.71
N GLN A 203 -4.45 5.51 -18.80
CA GLN A 203 -4.77 6.74 -18.09
C GLN A 203 -4.81 7.94 -18.98
N THR A 204 -5.80 8.80 -18.73
CA THR A 204 -5.83 10.18 -19.20
C THR A 204 -5.17 11.10 -18.15
N PRO A 205 -4.56 12.22 -18.55
CA PRO A 205 -3.96 13.19 -17.62
C PRO A 205 -4.93 13.71 -16.55
N LYS A 206 -6.21 13.73 -16.85
CA LYS A 206 -7.28 14.19 -15.94
C LYS A 206 -7.57 13.20 -14.81
N GLU A 207 -7.41 11.89 -15.09
CA GLU A 207 -7.53 10.83 -14.08
C GLU A 207 -6.34 10.88 -13.10
N ALA A 208 -5.16 11.28 -13.56
CA ALA A 208 -3.97 11.41 -12.72
C ALA A 208 -4.05 12.56 -11.68
N GLU A 209 -4.86 13.60 -11.93
CA GLU A 209 -5.11 14.68 -10.98
C GLU A 209 -6.14 14.30 -9.93
N LEU A 210 -7.24 13.69 -10.31
CA LEU A 210 -8.26 13.14 -9.40
C LEU A 210 -7.66 12.08 -8.46
N GLU A 211 -6.74 11.26 -8.95
CA GLU A 211 -6.06 10.23 -8.18
C GLU A 211 -5.06 10.77 -7.14
N ARG A 212 -4.48 11.97 -7.35
CA ARG A 212 -3.67 12.63 -6.31
C ARG A 212 -4.50 13.02 -5.10
N GLU A 213 -5.75 13.37 -5.28
CA GLU A 213 -6.68 13.66 -4.19
C GLU A 213 -7.09 12.39 -3.44
N GLU A 214 -7.22 11.24 -4.13
CA GLU A 214 -7.60 9.96 -3.52
C GLU A 214 -6.52 9.40 -2.57
N VAL A 215 -5.23 9.61 -2.83
CA VAL A 215 -4.14 9.22 -1.90
C VAL A 215 -4.22 9.99 -0.58
N HIS A 216 -4.83 11.17 -0.59
CA HIS A 216 -5.01 12.02 0.59
C HIS A 216 -6.33 11.73 1.32
N GLN A 217 -7.05 10.67 0.96
CA GLN A 217 -8.24 10.29 1.71
C GLN A 217 -7.93 10.10 3.20
N PRO A 218 -8.74 10.66 4.10
CA PRO A 218 -8.49 10.60 5.54
C PRO A 218 -8.36 9.17 6.08
N SER A 219 -9.03 8.19 5.46
CA SER A 219 -8.96 6.77 5.80
C SER A 219 -7.56 6.18 5.56
N ILE A 220 -6.94 6.47 4.39
CA ILE A 220 -5.60 5.99 4.02
C ILE A 220 -4.54 6.65 4.90
N LEU A 221 -4.63 7.97 5.12
CA LEU A 221 -3.69 8.70 5.97
C LEU A 221 -3.74 8.22 7.42
N LEU A 222 -4.94 7.97 7.93
CA LEU A 222 -5.14 7.47 9.29
C LEU A 222 -4.60 6.04 9.43
N ALA A 223 -4.84 5.16 8.47
CA ALA A 223 -4.26 3.82 8.44
C ALA A 223 -2.73 3.86 8.31
N GLY A 224 -2.21 4.78 7.50
CA GLY A 224 -0.78 5.02 7.36
C GLY A 224 -0.11 5.47 8.67
N SER A 225 -0.76 6.34 9.46
CA SER A 225 -0.24 6.75 10.77
C SER A 225 -0.24 5.61 11.80
N ALA A 226 -1.27 4.76 11.82
CA ALA A 226 -1.30 3.56 12.66
C ALA A 226 -0.16 2.59 12.28
N MET A 227 0.04 2.33 10.98
CA MET A 227 1.13 1.48 10.51
C MET A 227 2.51 2.11 10.79
N ALA A 228 2.66 3.42 10.68
CA ALA A 228 3.88 4.14 11.03
C ALA A 228 4.26 3.95 12.50
N LEU A 229 3.27 4.00 13.40
CA LEU A 229 3.50 3.75 14.84
C LEU A 229 3.92 2.29 15.09
N ILE A 230 3.29 1.32 14.41
CA ILE A 230 3.72 -0.08 14.47
C ILE A 230 5.17 -0.23 13.97
N ARG A 231 5.57 0.46 12.90
CA ARG A 231 6.94 0.45 12.40
C ARG A 231 7.93 1.09 13.39
N ALA A 232 7.53 2.17 14.04
CA ALA A 232 8.32 2.80 15.10
C ALA A 232 8.53 1.84 16.30
N SER A 233 7.50 1.08 16.70
CA SER A 233 7.61 0.11 17.79
C SER A 233 8.58 -1.04 17.46
N VAL A 234 8.61 -1.49 16.21
CA VAL A 234 9.60 -2.49 15.74
C VAL A 234 11.02 -1.94 15.84
N GLY A 235 11.25 -0.70 15.38
CA GLY A 235 12.55 -0.03 15.47
C GLY A 235 12.99 0.16 16.92
N PHE A 236 12.08 0.67 17.75
CA PHE A 236 12.32 0.85 19.19
C PHE A 236 12.75 -0.45 19.85
N LEU A 237 11.95 -1.52 19.72
CA LEU A 237 12.22 -2.78 20.39
C LEU A 237 13.49 -3.45 19.89
N ALA A 238 13.79 -3.38 18.59
CA ALA A 238 15.01 -3.96 18.02
C ALA A 238 16.28 -3.35 18.65
N PHE A 239 16.35 -2.02 18.73
CA PHE A 239 17.51 -1.35 19.31
C PHE A 239 17.51 -1.39 20.83
N PHE A 240 16.35 -1.29 21.46
CA PHE A 240 16.24 -1.42 22.91
C PHE A 240 16.70 -2.80 23.39
N ALA A 241 16.29 -3.89 22.71
CA ALA A 241 16.76 -5.23 23.00
C ALA A 241 18.28 -5.37 22.75
N ALA A 242 18.78 -4.89 21.61
CA ALA A 242 20.20 -4.96 21.28
C ALA A 242 21.09 -4.27 22.32
N PHE A 243 20.68 -3.11 22.84
CA PHE A 243 21.44 -2.38 23.86
C PHE A 243 21.25 -2.93 25.26
N SER A 244 20.04 -3.35 25.64
CA SER A 244 19.74 -3.86 26.97
C SER A 244 20.25 -5.27 27.19
N LEU A 245 20.32 -6.10 26.14
CA LEU A 245 20.73 -7.50 26.20
C LEU A 245 22.14 -7.74 25.64
N LYS A 246 22.94 -6.70 25.39
CA LYS A 246 24.28 -6.81 24.78
C LYS A 246 25.22 -7.78 25.54
N SER A 247 25.09 -7.89 26.84
CA SER A 247 25.86 -8.79 27.70
C SER A 247 25.26 -10.20 27.80
N ASN A 248 24.04 -10.44 27.31
CA ASN A 248 23.34 -11.72 27.37
C ASN A 248 22.88 -12.16 25.99
N LEU A 249 23.81 -12.73 25.23
CA LEU A 249 23.57 -13.17 23.85
C LEU A 249 22.46 -14.23 23.74
N THR A 250 22.29 -15.07 24.77
CA THR A 250 21.20 -16.05 24.78
C THR A 250 19.83 -15.39 24.86
N ALA A 251 19.67 -14.38 25.73
CA ALA A 251 18.43 -13.61 25.82
C ALA A 251 18.17 -12.80 24.52
N LEU A 252 19.20 -12.22 23.94
CA LEU A 252 19.11 -11.52 22.64
C LEU A 252 18.71 -12.48 21.52
N GLY A 253 19.31 -13.67 21.47
CA GLY A 253 18.96 -14.71 20.52
C GLY A 253 17.52 -15.20 20.68
N LEU A 254 17.03 -15.34 21.92
CA LEU A 254 15.65 -15.69 22.19
C LEU A 254 14.69 -14.58 21.71
N ALA A 255 14.99 -13.32 22.01
CA ALA A 255 14.18 -12.18 21.54
C ALA A 255 14.13 -12.11 20.00
N ALA A 256 15.25 -12.33 19.32
CA ALA A 256 15.33 -12.38 17.87
C ALA A 256 14.51 -13.56 17.30
N THR A 257 14.63 -14.75 17.89
CA THR A 257 13.84 -15.93 17.50
C THR A 257 12.35 -15.69 17.67
N MET A 258 11.94 -15.07 18.78
CA MET A 258 10.54 -14.70 19.05
C MET A 258 10.03 -13.65 18.04
N ALA A 259 10.86 -12.71 17.61
CA ALA A 259 10.50 -11.75 16.55
C ALA A 259 10.28 -12.45 15.20
N VAL A 260 11.15 -13.36 14.80
CA VAL A 260 10.99 -14.14 13.56
C VAL A 260 9.72 -15.01 13.64
N THR A 261 9.54 -15.74 14.73
CA THR A 261 8.36 -16.58 14.98
C THR A 261 7.08 -15.74 14.94
N GLY A 262 7.08 -14.59 15.62
CA GLY A 262 5.93 -13.68 15.63
C GLY A 262 5.56 -13.15 14.26
N GLY A 263 6.54 -12.79 13.44
CA GLY A 263 6.32 -12.39 12.05
C GLY A 263 5.71 -13.51 11.21
N PHE A 264 6.19 -14.74 11.38
CA PHE A 264 5.65 -15.92 10.68
C PHE A 264 4.21 -16.23 11.12
N VAL A 265 3.98 -16.30 12.44
CA VAL A 265 2.66 -16.52 13.04
C VAL A 265 1.67 -15.43 12.60
N GLY A 266 2.05 -14.16 12.65
CA GLY A 266 1.20 -13.04 12.24
C GLY A 266 0.76 -13.13 10.77
N ASN A 267 1.66 -13.57 9.88
CA ASN A 267 1.34 -13.80 8.48
C ASN A 267 0.38 -15.00 8.26
N ILE A 268 0.46 -16.06 9.09
CA ILE A 268 -0.48 -17.19 9.05
C ILE A 268 -1.85 -16.77 9.57
N ILE A 269 -1.89 -16.04 10.68
CA ILE A 269 -3.16 -15.68 11.34
C ILE A 269 -3.88 -14.54 10.60
N GLY A 270 -3.15 -13.65 9.94
CA GLY A 270 -3.70 -12.46 9.28
C GLY A 270 -4.94 -12.72 8.43
N PRO A 271 -4.96 -13.70 7.51
CA PRO A 271 -6.14 -14.04 6.73
C PRO A 271 -7.33 -14.55 7.56
N HIS A 272 -7.07 -15.20 8.70
CA HIS A 272 -8.15 -15.65 9.61
C HIS A 272 -8.75 -14.46 10.37
N VAL A 273 -7.90 -13.55 10.84
CA VAL A 273 -8.35 -12.30 11.48
C VAL A 273 -9.19 -11.46 10.50
N ARG A 274 -8.82 -11.44 9.21
CA ARG A 274 -9.58 -10.73 8.17
C ARG A 274 -11.02 -11.25 7.96
N ARG A 275 -11.27 -12.52 8.26
CA ARG A 275 -12.63 -13.09 8.20
C ARG A 275 -13.57 -12.48 9.24
N VAL A 276 -13.02 -12.01 10.36
CA VAL A 276 -13.79 -11.46 11.49
C VAL A 276 -13.68 -9.93 11.53
N LEU A 277 -12.52 -9.38 11.22
CA LEU A 277 -12.21 -7.95 11.31
C LEU A 277 -11.93 -7.36 9.92
N ARG A 278 -12.40 -6.14 9.69
CA ARG A 278 -12.01 -5.34 8.52
C ARG A 278 -10.57 -4.84 8.68
N GLU A 279 -9.90 -4.47 7.57
CA GLU A 279 -8.50 -4.05 7.56
C GLU A 279 -8.19 -2.95 8.58
N GLU A 280 -9.10 -1.97 8.71
CA GLU A 280 -8.91 -0.89 9.66
C GLU A 280 -9.08 -1.35 11.12
N GLN A 281 -9.90 -2.37 11.38
CA GLN A 281 -10.02 -2.97 12.70
C GLN A 281 -8.82 -3.84 13.04
N MET A 282 -8.23 -4.49 12.03
CA MET A 282 -6.97 -5.24 12.18
C MET A 282 -5.83 -4.33 12.63
N LEU A 283 -5.72 -3.09 12.07
CA LEU A 283 -4.75 -2.09 12.51
C LEU A 283 -4.95 -1.67 13.97
N ALA A 284 -6.22 -1.41 14.36
CA ALA A 284 -6.55 -1.08 15.75
C ALA A 284 -6.20 -2.23 16.70
N ALA A 285 -6.57 -3.46 16.33
CA ALA A 285 -6.26 -4.67 17.11
C ALA A 285 -4.74 -4.89 17.20
N ALA A 286 -4.00 -4.70 16.12
CA ALA A 286 -2.54 -4.82 16.10
C ALA A 286 -1.90 -3.86 17.12
N LEU A 287 -2.36 -2.63 17.22
CA LEU A 287 -1.85 -1.66 18.20
C LEU A 287 -2.24 -2.03 19.63
N LEU A 288 -3.54 -2.25 19.89
CA LEU A 288 -4.05 -2.42 21.26
C LEU A 288 -3.68 -3.77 21.88
N VAL A 289 -3.77 -4.85 21.09
CA VAL A 289 -3.36 -6.19 21.57
C VAL A 289 -1.86 -6.24 21.82
N THR A 290 -1.05 -5.67 20.91
CA THR A 290 0.40 -5.57 21.14
C THR A 290 0.71 -4.76 22.40
N ALA A 291 0.04 -3.62 22.61
CA ALA A 291 0.20 -2.81 23.80
C ALA A 291 -0.07 -3.62 25.08
N SER A 292 -1.14 -4.42 25.09
CA SER A 292 -1.51 -5.26 26.24
C SER A 292 -0.45 -6.32 26.54
N PHE A 293 0.06 -7.01 25.52
CA PHE A 293 1.11 -8.01 25.73
C PHE A 293 2.45 -7.41 26.15
N VAL A 294 2.82 -6.25 25.60
CA VAL A 294 4.04 -5.52 26.04
C VAL A 294 3.89 -5.06 27.48
N LEU A 295 2.69 -4.57 27.87
CA LEU A 295 2.41 -4.20 29.25
C LEU A 295 2.52 -5.39 30.22
N VAL A 296 1.95 -6.55 29.86
CA VAL A 296 2.13 -7.80 30.65
C VAL A 296 3.61 -8.17 30.74
N GLY A 297 4.36 -7.96 29.65
CA GLY A 297 5.82 -8.18 29.64
C GLY A 297 6.57 -7.41 30.73
N THR A 298 6.10 -6.21 31.13
CA THR A 298 6.75 -5.43 32.21
C THR A 298 6.73 -6.11 33.58
N LEU A 299 5.85 -7.10 33.78
CA LEU A 299 5.72 -7.87 34.99
C LEU A 299 6.63 -9.12 35.05
N LEU A 300 7.30 -9.42 33.92
CA LEU A 300 8.11 -10.61 33.77
C LEU A 300 9.62 -10.32 34.02
N SER A 301 10.42 -11.38 34.11
CA SER A 301 11.88 -11.25 34.08
C SER A 301 12.34 -10.62 32.77
N THR A 302 13.48 -9.93 32.77
CA THR A 302 14.03 -9.21 31.62
C THR A 302 14.05 -10.05 30.33
N THR A 303 14.50 -11.30 30.41
CA THR A 303 14.56 -12.20 29.24
C THR A 303 13.19 -12.53 28.72
N MET A 304 12.23 -12.87 29.56
CA MET A 304 10.86 -13.20 29.19
C MET A 304 10.09 -11.96 28.71
N ALA A 305 10.34 -10.80 29.30
CA ALA A 305 9.78 -9.53 28.90
C ALA A 305 10.13 -9.20 27.43
N PHE A 306 11.42 -9.29 27.06
CA PHE A 306 11.86 -9.09 25.69
C PHE A 306 11.34 -10.16 24.73
N ALA A 307 11.29 -11.43 25.14
CA ALA A 307 10.75 -12.52 24.33
C ALA A 307 9.27 -12.28 23.99
N LEU A 308 8.45 -11.97 25.00
CA LEU A 308 7.01 -11.70 24.82
C LEU A 308 6.77 -10.41 24.02
N ALA A 309 7.51 -9.34 24.30
CA ALA A 309 7.42 -8.09 23.56
C ALA A 309 7.80 -8.29 22.09
N SER A 310 8.90 -9.01 21.81
CA SER A 310 9.36 -9.31 20.45
C SER A 310 8.33 -10.13 19.66
N LEU A 311 7.78 -11.16 20.28
CA LEU A 311 6.72 -11.98 19.68
C LEU A 311 5.49 -11.15 19.35
N SER A 312 4.97 -10.39 20.31
CA SER A 312 3.73 -9.61 20.15
C SER A 312 3.89 -8.46 19.17
N VAL A 313 4.98 -7.71 19.22
CA VAL A 313 5.28 -6.62 18.29
C VAL A 313 5.44 -7.17 16.88
N ALA A 314 6.08 -8.31 16.68
CA ALA A 314 6.26 -8.91 15.37
C ALA A 314 4.93 -9.44 14.79
N ILE A 315 4.07 -10.08 15.61
CA ILE A 315 2.71 -10.46 15.21
C ILE A 315 1.90 -9.22 14.79
N GLY A 316 1.89 -8.18 15.63
CA GLY A 316 1.19 -6.94 15.36
C GLY A 316 1.71 -6.25 14.09
N ALA A 317 3.02 -6.25 13.86
CA ALA A 317 3.65 -5.68 12.67
C ALA A 317 3.27 -6.46 11.40
N ALA A 318 3.23 -7.79 11.45
CA ALA A 318 2.83 -8.62 10.32
C ALA A 318 1.35 -8.40 9.96
N ILE A 319 0.45 -8.49 10.96
CA ILE A 319 -0.99 -8.26 10.77
C ILE A 319 -1.26 -6.82 10.30
N GLY A 320 -0.62 -5.83 10.92
CA GLY A 320 -0.74 -4.42 10.54
C GLY A 320 -0.26 -4.16 9.11
N ARG A 321 0.83 -4.79 8.68
CA ARG A 321 1.33 -4.69 7.31
C ARG A 321 0.35 -5.29 6.30
N LEU A 322 -0.18 -6.49 6.57
CA LEU A 322 -1.17 -7.13 5.70
C LEU A 322 -2.43 -6.26 5.56
N ALA A 323 -2.91 -5.71 6.68
CA ALA A 323 -4.08 -4.85 6.71
C ALA A 323 -3.85 -3.54 5.94
N PHE A 324 -2.72 -2.86 6.17
CA PHE A 324 -2.38 -1.62 5.48
C PHE A 324 -2.19 -1.81 3.98
N ASP A 325 -1.40 -2.82 3.57
CA ASP A 325 -1.15 -3.11 2.16
C ASP A 325 -2.47 -3.41 1.43
N SER A 326 -3.37 -4.20 2.05
CA SER A 326 -4.68 -4.52 1.47
C SER A 326 -5.59 -3.30 1.40
N LEU A 327 -5.60 -2.44 2.42
CA LEU A 327 -6.37 -1.19 2.42
C LEU A 327 -5.87 -0.24 1.33
N LEU A 328 -4.56 -0.02 1.24
CA LEU A 328 -3.97 0.83 0.19
C LEU A 328 -4.18 0.24 -1.21
N GLN A 329 -4.20 -1.09 -1.34
CA GLN A 329 -4.48 -1.78 -2.60
C GLN A 329 -5.95 -1.67 -3.02
N ARG A 330 -6.89 -1.66 -2.06
CA ARG A 330 -8.33 -1.53 -2.29
C ARG A 330 -8.76 -0.09 -2.56
N ASP A 331 -8.37 0.82 -1.67
CA ASP A 331 -8.87 2.20 -1.63
C ASP A 331 -7.92 3.20 -2.33
N GLY A 332 -6.70 2.77 -2.69
CA GLY A 332 -5.73 3.62 -3.36
C GLY A 332 -5.95 3.69 -4.87
N PRO A 333 -5.58 4.83 -5.50
CA PRO A 333 -5.77 5.06 -6.92
C PRO A 333 -4.98 4.06 -7.76
N ASP A 334 -5.62 3.47 -8.77
CA ASP A 334 -5.05 2.41 -9.60
C ASP A 334 -3.76 2.82 -10.30
N ALA A 335 -3.69 4.03 -10.78
CA ALA A 335 -2.55 4.51 -11.54
C ALA A 335 -1.42 5.07 -10.69
N ALA A 336 -1.72 5.76 -9.58
CA ALA A 336 -0.71 6.29 -8.67
C ALA A 336 -0.32 5.29 -7.55
N ARG A 337 -0.82 4.04 -7.61
CA ARG A 337 -0.61 3.01 -6.58
C ARG A 337 0.87 2.78 -6.27
N GLY A 338 1.72 2.73 -7.29
CA GLY A 338 3.17 2.61 -7.11
C GLY A 338 3.78 3.77 -6.34
N ARG A 339 3.37 5.00 -6.67
CA ARG A 339 3.81 6.22 -5.98
C ARG A 339 3.32 6.26 -4.54
N ALA A 340 2.07 5.89 -4.28
CA ALA A 340 1.51 5.80 -2.94
C ALA A 340 2.29 4.81 -2.06
N PHE A 341 2.56 3.60 -2.56
CA PHE A 341 3.40 2.63 -1.85
C PHE A 341 4.80 3.16 -1.55
N ALA A 342 5.46 3.82 -2.51
CA ALA A 342 6.79 4.40 -2.31
C ALA A 342 6.78 5.50 -1.22
N GLN A 343 5.79 6.38 -1.23
CA GLN A 343 5.65 7.43 -0.22
C GLN A 343 5.41 6.88 1.19
N PHE A 344 4.50 5.90 1.33
CA PHE A 344 4.24 5.28 2.64
C PHE A 344 5.44 4.45 3.11
N GLU A 345 6.12 3.72 2.23
CA GLU A 345 7.32 2.96 2.59
C GLU A 345 8.42 3.89 3.13
N THR A 346 8.62 5.06 2.51
CA THR A 346 9.55 6.09 3.00
C THR A 346 9.15 6.59 4.40
N ARG A 347 7.86 6.91 4.61
CA ARG A 347 7.34 7.32 5.93
C ARG A 347 7.55 6.23 6.99
N PHE A 348 7.27 4.98 6.66
CA PHE A 348 7.43 3.84 7.57
C PHE A 348 8.89 3.62 7.95
N GLN A 349 9.80 3.84 7.02
CA GLN A 349 11.22 3.72 7.30
C GLN A 349 11.73 4.86 8.19
N ILE A 350 11.30 6.09 7.94
CA ILE A 350 11.62 7.24 8.80
C ILE A 350 11.13 6.98 10.23
N THR A 351 9.88 6.53 10.39
CA THR A 351 9.32 6.25 11.72
C THR A 351 10.00 5.06 12.39
N TRP A 352 10.42 4.05 11.63
CA TRP A 352 11.23 2.95 12.16
C TRP A 352 12.56 3.45 12.74
N VAL A 353 13.26 4.36 12.04
CA VAL A 353 14.51 4.95 12.53
C VAL A 353 14.28 5.83 13.75
N ILE A 354 13.21 6.65 13.75
CA ILE A 354 12.84 7.44 14.94
C ILE A 354 12.61 6.50 16.13
N GLY A 355 11.86 5.42 15.93
CA GLY A 355 11.66 4.40 16.95
C GLY A 355 12.97 3.78 17.43
N ALA A 356 13.87 3.42 16.51
CA ALA A 356 15.18 2.87 16.82
C ALA A 356 16.03 3.84 17.68
N LEU A 357 16.05 5.11 17.36
CA LEU A 357 16.73 6.15 18.14
C LEU A 357 16.12 6.30 19.53
N CYS A 358 14.78 6.29 19.64
CA CYS A 358 14.10 6.30 20.93
C CYS A 358 14.41 5.05 21.76
N GLY A 359 14.64 3.90 21.10
CA GLY A 359 14.97 2.62 21.77
C GLY A 359 16.36 2.59 22.42
N ILE A 360 17.27 3.49 22.04
CA ILE A 360 18.61 3.60 22.64
C ILE A 360 18.57 4.36 23.99
N VAL A 361 17.52 5.14 24.24
CA VAL A 361 17.46 6.06 25.38
C VAL A 361 17.18 5.38 26.72
N PRO A 362 16.18 4.46 26.85
CA PRO A 362 15.86 3.86 28.13
C PRO A 362 16.98 2.94 28.63
N GLN A 363 17.35 3.09 29.92
CA GLN A 363 18.32 2.21 30.56
C GLN A 363 17.65 1.15 31.45
N ASN A 364 16.43 1.40 31.89
CA ASN A 364 15.62 0.48 32.65
C ASN A 364 14.65 -0.28 31.74
N VAL A 365 14.67 -1.61 31.81
CA VAL A 365 13.90 -2.48 30.92
C VAL A 365 12.39 -2.31 31.13
N GLN A 366 11.96 -2.31 32.38
CA GLN A 366 10.53 -2.19 32.71
C GLN A 366 9.98 -0.82 32.25
N LEU A 367 10.75 0.25 32.51
CA LEU A 367 10.36 1.61 32.06
C LEU A 367 10.30 1.71 30.54
N GLY A 368 11.28 1.15 29.82
CA GLY A 368 11.30 1.17 28.36
C GLY A 368 10.11 0.41 27.75
N LEU A 369 9.80 -0.77 28.26
CA LEU A 369 8.64 -1.54 27.81
C LEU A 369 7.31 -0.88 28.20
N LEU A 370 7.22 -0.26 29.40
CA LEU A 370 6.05 0.48 29.83
C LEU A 370 5.79 1.69 28.91
N LEU A 371 6.82 2.46 28.58
CA LEU A 371 6.71 3.56 27.62
C LEU A 371 6.23 3.07 26.25
N LEU A 372 6.78 1.96 25.76
CA LEU A 372 6.33 1.37 24.50
C LEU A 372 4.86 0.96 24.56
N ALA A 373 4.42 0.31 25.65
CA ALA A 373 3.04 -0.10 25.85
C ALA A 373 2.08 1.11 25.88
N ILE A 374 2.45 2.18 26.60
CA ILE A 374 1.66 3.42 26.68
C ILE A 374 1.53 4.07 25.30
N VAL A 375 2.62 4.20 24.55
CA VAL A 375 2.63 4.81 23.21
C VAL A 375 1.75 4.02 22.24
N LEU A 376 1.85 2.68 22.25
CA LEU A 376 1.00 1.81 21.43
C LEU A 376 -0.47 1.90 21.83
N ALA A 377 -0.78 1.91 23.14
CA ALA A 377 -2.15 2.02 23.64
C ALA A 377 -2.78 3.38 23.26
N LEU A 378 -2.07 4.49 23.52
CA LEU A 378 -2.54 5.83 23.15
C LEU A 378 -2.72 5.97 21.63
N GLY A 379 -1.79 5.44 20.84
CA GLY A 379 -1.90 5.40 19.38
C GLY A 379 -3.10 4.59 18.91
N GLY A 380 -3.35 3.43 19.50
CA GLY A 380 -4.51 2.58 19.19
C GLY A 380 -5.84 3.23 19.55
N ILE A 381 -5.93 3.84 20.75
CA ILE A 381 -7.12 4.58 21.20
C ILE A 381 -7.38 5.79 20.30
N SER A 382 -6.34 6.59 20.02
CA SER A 382 -6.44 7.75 19.13
C SER A 382 -6.89 7.36 17.72
N TYR A 383 -6.36 6.27 17.18
CA TYR A 383 -6.75 5.71 15.89
C TYR A 383 -8.24 5.32 15.87
N VAL A 384 -8.71 4.61 16.89
CA VAL A 384 -10.13 4.21 17.01
C VAL A 384 -11.03 5.42 17.15
N ALA A 385 -10.64 6.42 17.97
CA ALA A 385 -11.40 7.65 18.17
C ALA A 385 -11.49 8.48 16.87
N ALA A 386 -10.37 8.69 16.18
CA ALA A 386 -10.33 9.40 14.91
C ALA A 386 -11.17 8.71 13.82
N ARG A 387 -11.14 7.39 13.77
CA ARG A 387 -11.95 6.59 12.84
C ARG A 387 -13.45 6.69 13.13
N ARG A 388 -13.85 6.67 14.42
CA ARG A 388 -15.26 6.89 14.82
C ARG A 388 -15.73 8.30 14.43
N ALA A 389 -14.89 9.30 14.64
CA ALA A 389 -15.19 10.69 14.27
C ALA A 389 -15.33 10.87 12.75
N ALA A 390 -14.47 10.22 11.95
CA ALA A 390 -14.54 10.25 10.49
C ALA A 390 -15.86 9.63 9.99
N ARG A 391 -16.24 8.45 10.48
CA ARG A 391 -17.52 7.80 10.14
C ARG A 391 -18.72 8.63 10.52
N GLY A 392 -18.68 9.29 11.69
CA GLY A 392 -19.75 10.19 12.14
C GLY A 392 -19.93 11.42 11.23
N ARG A 393 -18.84 11.92 10.62
CA ARG A 393 -18.89 13.02 9.64
C ARG A 393 -19.48 12.54 8.31
N GLU A 394 -19.05 11.39 7.80
CA GLU A 394 -19.60 10.79 6.58
C GLU A 394 -21.10 10.53 6.71
N MET A 395 -21.55 9.98 7.85
CA MET A 395 -22.95 9.74 8.11
C MET A 395 -23.77 11.05 8.20
N ARG A 396 -23.20 12.13 8.76
CA ARG A 396 -23.82 13.46 8.79
C ARG A 396 -23.87 14.13 7.41
N THR A 397 -22.87 13.93 6.56
CA THR A 397 -22.87 14.43 5.17
C THR A 397 -23.82 13.65 4.28
N THR A 398 -23.97 12.35 4.46
CA THR A 398 -24.94 11.52 3.73
C THR A 398 -26.37 11.70 4.24
N LEU A 399 -26.55 12.03 5.52
CA LEU A 399 -27.84 12.36 6.15
C LEU A 399 -28.22 13.85 6.07
N ARG A 400 -27.29 14.72 5.64
CA ARG A 400 -27.62 16.12 5.30
C ARG A 400 -28.47 16.09 4.02
N PRO A 401 -29.79 16.30 4.14
CA PRO A 401 -30.71 15.53 3.35
C PRO A 401 -30.79 16.07 1.95
N LYS A 402 -31.03 15.16 1.02
CA LYS A 402 -31.92 15.40 -0.13
C LYS A 402 -33.15 16.30 0.20
N ALA A 403 -33.46 16.59 1.45
CA ALA A 403 -34.45 17.54 1.93
C ALA A 403 -34.01 19.00 1.78
N VAL A 404 -32.74 19.34 1.99
CA VAL A 404 -32.25 20.71 1.76
C VAL A 404 -32.15 20.99 0.27
N ASP A 405 -31.67 20.04 -0.52
CA ASP A 405 -31.65 20.17 -1.99
C ASP A 405 -33.07 20.19 -2.56
N ARG A 406 -34.01 19.39 -2.02
CA ARG A 406 -35.44 19.48 -2.39
C ARG A 406 -36.11 20.76 -1.88
N ALA A 407 -35.71 21.33 -0.77
CA ALA A 407 -36.22 22.59 -0.26
C ALA A 407 -35.67 23.78 -1.06
N VAL A 408 -34.38 23.77 -1.36
CA VAL A 408 -33.73 24.77 -2.26
C VAL A 408 -34.25 24.64 -3.69
N GLY A 409 -34.43 23.44 -4.21
CA GLY A 409 -35.06 23.20 -5.53
C GLY A 409 -36.52 23.70 -5.56
N ARG A 410 -37.36 23.43 -4.54
CA ARG A 410 -38.71 23.95 -4.45
C ARG A 410 -38.76 25.46 -4.29
N ALA A 411 -37.86 26.07 -3.50
CA ALA A 411 -37.75 27.50 -3.38
C ALA A 411 -37.34 28.18 -4.69
N ALA A 412 -36.37 27.58 -5.41
CA ALA A 412 -35.95 28.07 -6.71
C ALA A 412 -37.04 27.93 -7.78
N ASP A 413 -37.82 26.83 -7.81
CA ASP A 413 -38.98 26.66 -8.71
C ASP A 413 -40.13 27.62 -8.37
N THR A 414 -40.35 27.87 -7.08
CA THR A 414 -41.35 28.86 -6.64
C THR A 414 -40.94 30.29 -7.03
N MET A 415 -39.66 30.59 -6.93
CA MET A 415 -39.13 31.89 -7.39
C MET A 415 -39.21 32.03 -8.92
N ARG A 416 -38.85 30.99 -9.67
CA ARG A 416 -38.98 30.95 -11.12
C ARG A 416 -40.45 31.12 -11.56
N LYS A 417 -41.42 30.47 -10.89
CA LYS A 417 -42.84 30.64 -11.13
C LYS A 417 -43.29 32.12 -10.85
N ARG A 418 -42.87 32.68 -9.72
CA ARG A 418 -43.19 34.10 -9.40
C ARG A 418 -42.60 35.09 -10.41
N VAL A 419 -41.37 34.86 -10.86
CA VAL A 419 -40.76 35.72 -11.90
C VAL A 419 -41.46 35.55 -13.25
N ARG A 420 -41.89 34.35 -13.60
CA ARG A 420 -42.66 34.09 -14.85
C ARG A 420 -44.03 34.73 -14.81
N THR A 421 -44.77 34.63 -13.68
CA THR A 421 -46.07 35.29 -13.52
C THR A 421 -45.93 36.80 -13.50
N ARG A 422 -44.90 37.38 -12.88
CA ARG A 422 -44.63 38.81 -12.91
C ARG A 422 -44.26 39.31 -14.29
N ARG A 423 -43.49 38.56 -15.08
CA ARG A 423 -43.22 38.90 -16.50
C ARG A 423 -44.44 38.74 -17.42
N ALA A 424 -45.32 37.76 -17.14
CA ALA A 424 -46.58 37.60 -17.86
C ALA A 424 -47.54 38.76 -17.54
N ARG A 425 -47.60 39.20 -16.29
CA ARG A 425 -48.42 40.35 -15.87
C ARG A 425 -47.89 41.67 -16.39
N ASN A 426 -46.60 41.87 -16.55
CA ASN A 426 -46.00 43.05 -17.15
C ASN A 426 -46.08 43.06 -18.68
N ARG A 427 -46.37 41.90 -19.34
CA ARG A 427 -46.65 41.83 -20.78
C ARG A 427 -48.16 42.02 -21.14
N ALA A 428 -49.03 41.75 -20.21
CA ALA A 428 -50.42 42.10 -20.31
C ALA A 428 -50.51 43.58 -19.89
N GLY A 429 -50.50 44.48 -20.87
CA GLY A 429 -50.71 45.92 -20.65
C GLY A 429 -52.00 46.20 -19.88
N PRO A 430 -52.21 47.46 -19.42
CA PRO A 430 -53.42 47.83 -18.67
C PRO A 430 -54.67 47.47 -19.45
N PRO A 431 -55.77 47.06 -18.78
CA PRO A 431 -57.03 46.71 -19.45
C PRO A 431 -57.54 47.90 -20.24
N VAL A 432 -57.77 47.66 -21.52
CA VAL A 432 -58.40 48.64 -22.39
C VAL A 432 -59.84 48.81 -21.95
N PRO A 433 -60.36 50.07 -21.75
CA PRO A 433 -61.76 50.29 -21.40
C PRO A 433 -62.67 49.83 -22.51
N PRO A 434 -63.89 49.36 -22.18
CA PRO A 434 -64.83 48.85 -23.20
C PRO A 434 -65.24 49.95 -24.14
N ASP A 435 -65.03 49.72 -25.45
CA ASP A 435 -65.40 50.58 -26.54
C ASP A 435 -66.91 50.49 -26.77
N GLU A 436 -67.59 51.65 -26.79
CA GLU A 436 -69.00 51.74 -27.10
C GLU A 436 -69.24 51.38 -28.54
N SER A 437 -70.05 50.35 -28.77
CA SER A 437 -70.47 49.91 -30.14
C SER A 437 -71.35 50.91 -30.82
N PRO A 438 -71.11 51.28 -32.01
CA PRO A 438 -72.10 51.92 -32.85
C PRO A 438 -73.09 50.91 -33.44
N THR A 439 -74.37 51.29 -33.46
CA THR A 439 -75.52 50.54 -33.94
C THR A 439 -75.39 50.22 -35.48
N PRO A 440 -75.94 49.08 -35.98
CA PRO A 440 -75.74 48.62 -37.32
C PRO A 440 -76.70 49.33 -38.28
N ASP A 441 -76.16 49.76 -39.45
CA ASP A 441 -76.84 50.26 -40.59
C ASP A 441 -77.44 49.10 -41.43
N PRO A 442 -78.75 49.09 -41.83
CA PRO A 442 -79.38 48.04 -42.62
C PRO A 442 -79.24 48.29 -44.11
N GLY A 443 -78.23 47.78 -44.73
CA GLY A 443 -78.20 47.86 -46.19
C GLY A 443 -76.90 47.53 -46.88
N ALA A 444 -76.47 46.26 -46.95
CA ALA A 444 -75.50 45.83 -48.01
C ALA A 444 -75.53 44.29 -48.20
N PRO A 445 -75.30 43.76 -49.37
CA PRO A 445 -75.71 42.43 -49.78
C PRO A 445 -74.72 41.31 -49.39
N ARG A 446 -75.28 40.13 -49.19
CA ARG A 446 -74.61 38.87 -48.83
C ARG A 446 -73.87 38.28 -50.03
N THR A 447 -72.65 37.92 -49.86
CA THR A 447 -71.90 36.98 -50.72
C THR A 447 -71.66 35.63 -49.99
N PRO A 448 -71.59 34.50 -50.74
CA PRO A 448 -71.81 33.18 -50.21
C PRO A 448 -70.49 32.52 -49.63
N GLN A 449 -70.68 31.68 -48.68
CA GLN A 449 -69.68 30.76 -48.11
C GLN A 449 -69.33 29.64 -49.09
N PRO A 450 -68.06 29.18 -49.11
CA PRO A 450 -67.76 27.84 -49.61
C PRO A 450 -67.62 26.84 -48.47
N GLY A 451 -68.12 25.64 -48.65
CA GLY A 451 -68.30 24.57 -47.73
C GLY A 451 -67.01 23.70 -47.44
N PRO A 452 -67.13 22.71 -46.65
CA PRO A 452 -66.01 22.00 -46.04
C PRO A 452 -65.41 20.96 -46.98
N GLY A 453 -64.07 20.98 -47.09
CA GLY A 453 -63.28 19.97 -47.79
C GLY A 453 -62.77 18.86 -46.88
N ARG A 454 -63.03 17.66 -47.35
CA ARG A 454 -62.69 16.38 -46.69
C ARG A 454 -61.22 16.06 -46.60
N SER A 455 -60.95 15.27 -45.58
CA SER A 455 -59.80 14.42 -45.28
C SER A 455 -59.24 13.65 -46.49
N SER A 456 -57.96 13.44 -46.51
CA SER A 456 -57.37 12.17 -46.95
C SER A 456 -56.02 11.95 -46.25
N GLY A 457 -55.99 10.80 -45.61
CA GLY A 457 -54.76 10.27 -45.00
C GLY A 457 -53.81 9.71 -46.05
N ARG A 458 -52.62 9.54 -45.66
CA ARG A 458 -51.74 8.46 -46.17
C ARG A 458 -50.74 8.06 -45.13
N ASP A 459 -50.91 6.84 -44.71
CA ASP A 459 -49.86 5.91 -44.20
C ASP A 459 -48.70 5.84 -45.19
N THR A 460 -47.50 5.73 -44.68
CA THR A 460 -46.49 4.80 -45.24
C THR A 460 -45.53 4.38 -44.15
N ARG A 461 -45.57 3.11 -43.93
CA ARG A 461 -44.59 2.26 -43.24
C ARG A 461 -43.28 2.15 -44.00
N ASP A 462 -42.32 1.59 -43.23
CA ASP A 462 -41.16 0.77 -43.64
C ASP A 462 -39.97 1.58 -44.16
N ILE A 463 -38.73 1.31 -43.65
CA ILE A 463 -37.97 0.06 -43.82
C ILE A 463 -36.62 0.24 -43.07
N PHE A 464 -36.22 -0.73 -42.25
CA PHE A 464 -34.81 -1.06 -41.97
C PHE A 464 -34.15 -1.71 -43.18
N PRO A 465 -32.82 -1.66 -43.35
CA PRO A 465 -31.91 -2.72 -42.90
C PRO A 465 -30.57 -2.13 -42.39
N GLY A 466 -29.79 -2.68 -41.49
CA GLY A 466 -29.22 -4.02 -41.42
C GLY A 466 -27.82 -4.11 -42.03
N GLY A 467 -26.76 -4.35 -41.21
CA GLY A 467 -25.60 -5.10 -41.62
C GLY A 467 -24.27 -4.33 -41.84
N SER A 468 -23.35 -4.52 -41.00
CA SER A 468 -22.08 -5.25 -41.01
C SER A 468 -21.16 -4.81 -39.88
#